data_ce1f6c457fc3c8bee43647599ecfc05b
#
_entry.id   ce1f6c457fc3c8bee43647599ecfc05b
#
_cell.length_a   1.000
_cell.length_b   1.000
_cell.length_c   1.000
_cell.angle_alpha   90.00
_cell.angle_beta   90.00
_cell.angle_gamma   90.00
#
_symmetry.space_group_name_H-M   'P 1'
#
loop_
_entity.id
_entity.type
_entity.pdbx_description
1 polymer ?
#
loop_
_entity_poly.entity_id
_entity_poly.type
_entity_poly.pdbx_seq_one_letter_code
_entity_poly.pdbx_strand_id
1 'polypeptide(L)'
;MNKITKVGNHLNLEHGIKVILLELKSIPKKPGIYKMINSSDEPIYIGKAKNLYKRVLSYTKAKKLNRRLITMISNIQKIEINITNSEVEALLLESNLIKKFEPKFNVLLKDDKSFSSIYISTNDDCLLYTS
;
A
#
# COMPACT_ATOMS: atom_id res chain seq x y z
N MET A 1 -9.11 19.40 19.73
CA MET A 1 -8.26 18.78 18.87
C MET A 1 -7.92 17.40 19.19
N ASN A 2 -7.43 17.15 20.30
CA ASN A 2 -7.09 15.81 20.63
C ASN A 2 -8.23 14.87 20.56
N LYS A 3 -9.37 15.31 20.87
CA LYS A 3 -10.47 14.47 20.83
C LYS A 3 -10.69 14.07 19.46
N ILE A 4 -10.60 15.00 18.58
CA ILE A 4 -10.82 14.74 17.20
C ILE A 4 -9.86 13.71 16.75
N THR A 5 -8.68 13.73 17.27
CA THR A 5 -7.68 12.80 16.85
C THR A 5 -8.07 11.39 17.22
N LYS A 6 -8.63 11.20 18.37
CA LYS A 6 -8.98 9.91 18.77
C LYS A 6 -10.11 9.39 18.04
N VAL A 7 -11.09 10.19 17.89
CA VAL A 7 -12.24 9.76 17.17
C VAL A 7 -11.76 9.62 15.77
N GLY A 8 -10.74 10.38 15.48
CA GLY A 8 -10.18 10.40 14.18
C GLY A 8 -9.58 9.11 13.70
N ASN A 9 -9.19 8.23 14.57
CA ASN A 9 -8.57 7.01 14.13
C ASN A 9 -9.54 6.24 13.30
N HIS A 10 -10.77 6.19 13.73
CA HIS A 10 -11.77 5.47 13.05
C HIS A 10 -12.11 6.23 11.77
N LEU A 11 -12.20 7.53 11.88
CA LEU A 11 -12.50 8.35 10.73
C LEU A 11 -11.37 8.29 9.73
N ASN A 12 -10.13 8.16 10.22
CA ASN A 12 -9.00 8.12 9.32
C ASN A 12 -8.98 6.86 8.45
N LEU A 13 -9.43 5.75 8.99
CA LEU A 13 -9.48 4.54 8.19
C LEU A 13 -10.48 4.73 7.07
N GLU A 14 -11.65 5.29 7.37
CA GLU A 14 -12.64 5.53 6.35
C GLU A 14 -12.10 6.51 5.32
N HIS A 15 -11.40 7.52 5.80
CA HIS A 15 -10.81 8.51 4.90
C HIS A 15 -9.79 7.84 3.98
N GLY A 16 -8.94 6.99 4.53
CA GLY A 16 -7.94 6.29 3.75
C GLY A 16 -8.57 5.41 2.68
N ILE A 17 -9.64 4.73 3.04
CA ILE A 17 -10.33 3.87 2.09
C ILE A 17 -10.96 4.74 0.98
N LYS A 18 -11.49 5.90 1.33
CA LYS A 18 -12.04 6.78 0.34
C LYS A 18 -10.98 7.28 -0.61
N VAL A 19 -9.81 7.60 -0.09
CA VAL A 19 -8.70 8.04 -0.92
C VAL A 19 -8.37 6.95 -1.92
N ILE A 20 -8.28 5.71 -1.44
CA ILE A 20 -7.97 4.59 -2.31
C ILE A 20 -9.02 4.45 -3.41
N LEU A 21 -10.28 4.51 -3.03
CA LEU A 21 -11.35 4.35 -4.01
C LEU A 21 -11.32 5.44 -5.07
N LEU A 22 -10.98 6.65 -4.67
CA LEU A 22 -10.90 7.73 -5.63
C LEU A 22 -9.69 7.57 -6.54
N GLU A 23 -8.55 7.17 -5.98
CA GLU A 23 -7.35 7.01 -6.77
C GLU A 23 -7.47 5.85 -7.74
N LEU A 24 -8.27 4.85 -7.39
CA LEU A 24 -8.43 3.70 -8.26
C LEU A 24 -8.97 4.07 -9.63
N LYS A 25 -9.66 5.18 -9.71
CA LYS A 25 -10.22 5.61 -11.00
C LYS A 25 -9.14 5.85 -12.04
N SER A 26 -7.95 6.18 -11.61
CA SER A 26 -6.86 6.43 -12.54
C SER A 26 -5.75 5.38 -12.46
N ILE A 27 -5.97 4.29 -11.77
CA ILE A 27 -4.97 3.25 -11.66
C ILE A 27 -5.27 2.12 -12.65
N PRO A 28 -4.35 1.83 -13.56
CA PRO A 28 -4.60 0.82 -14.58
C PRO A 28 -4.32 -0.59 -14.09
N LYS A 29 -4.82 -1.57 -14.83
CA LYS A 29 -4.59 -2.96 -14.50
C LYS A 29 -3.31 -3.39 -15.19
N LYS A 30 -2.21 -2.80 -14.78
CA LYS A 30 -0.90 -3.05 -15.38
C LYS A 30 0.15 -3.23 -14.30
N PRO A 31 1.30 -3.79 -14.66
CA PRO A 31 2.36 -3.96 -13.65
C PRO A 31 3.01 -2.62 -13.32
N GLY A 32 3.53 -2.52 -12.12
CA GLY A 32 4.20 -1.30 -11.73
C GLY A 32 4.38 -1.24 -10.22
N ILE A 33 4.70 -0.05 -9.75
CA ILE A 33 4.83 0.16 -8.33
C ILE A 33 3.84 1.24 -7.91
N TYR A 34 3.49 1.24 -6.64
CA TYR A 34 2.62 2.27 -6.10
C TYR A 34 3.25 2.80 -4.81
N LYS A 35 3.04 4.08 -4.57
CA LYS A 35 3.55 4.72 -3.36
C LYS A 35 2.36 5.28 -2.61
N MET A 36 2.25 4.93 -1.34
CA MET A 36 1.20 5.49 -0.49
C MET A 36 1.81 6.66 0.24
N ILE A 37 1.20 7.81 0.11
CA ILE A 37 1.76 9.07 0.58
C ILE A 37 0.85 9.68 1.63
N ASN A 38 1.45 10.16 2.72
CA ASN A 38 0.68 10.72 3.82
C ASN A 38 0.45 12.23 3.66
N SER A 39 -0.16 12.84 4.66
CA SER A 39 -0.49 14.25 4.58
C SER A 39 0.74 15.17 4.60
N SER A 40 1.87 14.64 4.99
CA SER A 40 3.11 15.42 4.96
C SER A 40 3.86 15.20 3.65
N ASP A 41 3.19 14.59 2.69
CA ASP A 41 3.74 14.35 1.37
C ASP A 41 4.94 13.40 1.42
N GLU A 42 4.93 12.49 2.38
CA GLU A 42 6.00 11.52 2.51
C GLU A 42 5.52 10.14 2.08
N PRO A 43 6.35 9.40 1.35
CA PRO A 43 5.96 8.03 1.00
C PRO A 43 6.08 7.17 2.25
N ILE A 44 4.97 6.60 2.66
CA ILE A 44 4.98 5.76 3.85
C ILE A 44 4.99 4.28 3.51
N TYR A 45 4.73 3.94 2.26
CA TYR A 45 4.82 2.56 1.82
C TYR A 45 4.98 2.52 0.31
N ILE A 46 5.84 1.63 -0.16
CA ILE A 46 6.05 1.43 -1.58
C ILE A 46 5.91 -0.06 -1.86
N GLY A 47 5.08 -0.40 -2.83
CA GLY A 47 4.87 -1.80 -3.17
C GLY A 47 4.87 -1.99 -4.67
N LYS A 48 4.97 -3.24 -5.10
CA LYS A 48 4.89 -3.56 -6.51
C LYS A 48 3.68 -4.43 -6.76
N ALA A 49 3.25 -4.49 -7.98
CA ALA A 49 2.12 -5.32 -8.33
C ALA A 49 2.18 -5.71 -9.78
N LYS A 50 1.59 -6.86 -10.09
CA LYS A 50 1.48 -7.34 -11.43
C LYS A 50 0.26 -6.61 -12.01
N ASN A 51 -0.72 -6.31 -11.19
CA ASN A 51 -1.93 -5.60 -11.58
C ASN A 51 -2.15 -4.54 -10.51
N LEU A 52 -1.76 -3.32 -10.80
CA LEU A 52 -1.83 -2.23 -9.84
C LEU A 52 -3.25 -2.01 -9.31
N TYR A 53 -4.23 -2.00 -10.19
CA TYR A 53 -5.59 -1.77 -9.78
C TYR A 53 -6.05 -2.81 -8.74
N LYS A 54 -5.84 -4.06 -9.05
CA LYS A 54 -6.27 -5.13 -8.19
C LYS A 54 -5.56 -5.09 -6.85
N ARG A 55 -4.28 -4.81 -6.86
CA ARG A 55 -3.50 -4.78 -5.64
C ARG A 55 -3.94 -3.63 -4.74
N VAL A 56 -4.11 -2.45 -5.31
CA VAL A 56 -4.50 -1.29 -4.53
C VAL A 56 -5.93 -1.48 -4.00
N LEU A 57 -6.80 -2.04 -4.82
CA LEU A 57 -8.16 -2.31 -4.39
C LEU A 57 -8.19 -3.23 -3.17
N SER A 58 -7.26 -4.16 -3.08
CA SER A 58 -7.26 -5.11 -1.98
C SER A 58 -7.10 -4.44 -0.62
N TYR A 59 -6.56 -3.24 -0.58
CA TYR A 59 -6.38 -2.53 0.67
C TYR A 59 -7.70 -1.97 1.21
N THR A 60 -8.74 -1.94 0.41
CA THR A 60 -10.03 -1.46 0.90
C THR A 60 -10.68 -2.47 1.83
N LYS A 61 -10.07 -3.65 1.97
CA LYS A 61 -10.60 -4.66 2.87
C LYS A 61 -9.77 -4.73 4.13
N ALA A 62 -9.15 -3.61 4.46
CA ALA A 62 -8.26 -3.52 5.60
C ALA A 62 -8.85 -3.94 6.92
N LYS A 63 -10.15 -3.86 7.08
CA LYS A 63 -10.74 -4.26 8.33
C LYS A 63 -10.42 -5.66 8.68
N LYS A 64 -10.15 -6.48 7.70
CA LYS A 64 -9.88 -7.88 7.95
C LYS A 64 -8.38 -8.12 8.05
N LEU A 65 -7.59 -7.06 8.02
CA LEU A 65 -6.15 -7.20 8.06
C LEU A 65 -5.61 -6.79 9.41
N ASN A 66 -4.31 -6.87 9.57
CA ASN A 66 -3.72 -6.57 10.86
C ASN A 66 -3.71 -5.09 11.16
N ARG A 67 -3.42 -4.79 12.41
CA ARG A 67 -3.43 -3.43 12.92
C ARG A 67 -2.48 -2.50 12.19
N ARG A 68 -1.32 -2.98 11.80
CA ARG A 68 -0.34 -2.12 11.14
C ARG A 68 -0.82 -1.69 9.77
N LEU A 69 -1.51 -2.58 9.06
CA LEU A 69 -2.05 -2.23 7.77
C LEU A 69 -3.17 -1.20 7.92
N ILE A 70 -3.99 -1.37 8.96
CA ILE A 70 -5.07 -0.42 9.20
C ILE A 70 -4.47 0.94 9.48
N THR A 71 -3.41 1.00 10.29
CA THR A 71 -2.76 2.26 10.59
C THR A 71 -2.19 2.89 9.33
N MET A 72 -1.58 2.08 8.49
CA MET A 72 -1.01 2.58 7.25
C MET A 72 -2.08 3.21 6.37
N ILE A 73 -3.17 2.48 6.16
CA ILE A 73 -4.24 2.96 5.31
C ILE A 73 -4.88 4.22 5.88
N SER A 74 -4.97 4.30 7.20
CA SER A 74 -5.55 5.47 7.84
C SER A 74 -4.74 6.74 7.60
N ASN A 75 -3.50 6.59 7.19
CA ASN A 75 -2.63 7.75 6.96
C ASN A 75 -2.43 8.11 5.49
N ILE A 76 -3.09 7.41 4.59
CA ILE A 76 -2.93 7.69 3.17
C ILE A 76 -3.68 8.94 2.75
N GLN A 77 -3.00 9.82 2.04
CA GLN A 77 -3.62 11.01 1.49
C GLN A 77 -3.64 10.95 -0.03
N LYS A 78 -2.71 10.22 -0.63
CA LYS A 78 -2.75 10.04 -2.07
C LYS A 78 -1.90 8.83 -2.43
N ILE A 79 -2.07 8.34 -3.65
CA ILE A 79 -1.31 7.21 -4.13
C ILE A 79 -0.71 7.61 -5.48
N GLU A 80 0.59 7.42 -5.60
CA GLU A 80 1.27 7.69 -6.86
C GLU A 80 1.69 6.35 -7.44
N ILE A 81 1.65 6.22 -8.74
CA ILE A 81 2.04 4.97 -9.37
C ILE A 81 3.06 5.20 -10.45
N ASN A 82 3.84 4.15 -10.75
CA ASN A 82 4.73 4.15 -11.88
C ASN A 82 4.47 2.84 -12.61
N ILE A 83 4.02 2.94 -13.83
CA ILE A 83 3.74 1.75 -14.63
C ILE A 83 5.06 1.25 -15.20
N THR A 84 5.27 -0.04 -15.18
CA THR A 84 6.49 -0.61 -15.74
C THR A 84 6.11 -1.57 -16.85
N ASN A 85 7.09 -1.97 -17.65
CA ASN A 85 6.81 -2.88 -18.75
C ASN A 85 6.67 -4.33 -18.29
N SER A 86 7.18 -4.62 -17.12
CA SER A 86 7.11 -5.98 -16.62
C SER A 86 7.19 -5.99 -15.11
N GLU A 87 6.94 -7.16 -14.54
CA GLU A 87 7.03 -7.33 -13.11
C GLU A 87 8.46 -7.20 -12.65
N VAL A 88 9.40 -7.64 -13.48
CA VAL A 88 10.81 -7.58 -13.12
C VAL A 88 11.24 -6.12 -12.98
N GLU A 89 10.79 -5.28 -13.91
CA GLU A 89 11.08 -3.87 -13.83
C GLU A 89 10.47 -3.29 -12.59
N ALA A 90 9.26 -3.71 -12.25
CA ALA A 90 8.59 -3.21 -11.07
C ALA A 90 9.38 -3.59 -9.82
N LEU A 91 9.91 -4.80 -9.78
CA LEU A 91 10.69 -5.26 -8.64
C LEU A 91 11.96 -4.42 -8.46
N LEU A 92 12.64 -4.15 -9.56
CA LEU A 92 13.87 -3.37 -9.49
C LEU A 92 13.58 -1.94 -9.05
N LEU A 93 12.52 -1.37 -9.58
CA LEU A 93 12.15 -0.02 -9.24
C LEU A 93 11.72 0.06 -7.77
N GLU A 94 10.96 -0.92 -7.31
CA GLU A 94 10.52 -0.97 -5.94
C GLU A 94 11.72 -1.00 -5.00
N SER A 95 12.68 -1.89 -5.28
CA SER A 95 13.86 -2.01 -4.44
C SER A 95 14.64 -0.69 -4.35
N ASN A 96 14.80 -0.05 -5.48
CA ASN A 96 15.55 1.19 -5.52
C ASN A 96 14.84 2.29 -4.74
N LEU A 97 13.52 2.37 -4.88
CA LEU A 97 12.76 3.40 -4.20
C LEU A 97 12.68 3.14 -2.70
N ILE A 98 12.59 1.89 -2.29
CA ILE A 98 12.57 1.58 -0.88
C ILE A 98 13.91 1.96 -0.25
N LYS A 99 15.00 1.72 -0.94
CA LYS A 99 16.31 2.10 -0.41
C LYS A 99 16.45 3.60 -0.31
N LYS A 100 15.88 4.30 -1.27
CA LYS A 100 15.98 5.75 -1.30
C LYS A 100 15.14 6.42 -0.23
N PHE A 101 13.90 6.01 -0.10
CA PHE A 101 12.97 6.66 0.81
C PHE A 101 12.82 6.01 2.18
N GLU A 102 13.19 4.75 2.28
CA GLU A 102 13.05 3.99 3.53
C GLU A 102 11.68 4.21 4.17
N PRO A 103 10.60 3.89 3.45
CA PRO A 103 9.28 4.19 3.96
C PRO A 103 8.99 3.41 5.25
N LYS A 104 8.37 4.08 6.18
CA LYS A 104 8.09 3.52 7.50
C LYS A 104 7.42 2.16 7.48
N PHE A 105 6.39 2.01 6.69
CA PHE A 105 5.63 0.78 6.71
C PHE A 105 6.28 -0.35 5.93
N ASN A 106 7.26 -0.05 5.09
CA ASN A 106 8.00 -1.12 4.46
C ASN A 106 8.83 -1.86 5.51
N VAL A 107 9.29 -1.12 6.50
CA VAL A 107 10.05 -1.74 7.58
C VAL A 107 9.10 -2.45 8.54
N LEU A 108 8.04 -1.77 8.96
CA LEU A 108 7.11 -2.35 9.91
C LEU A 108 6.40 -3.59 9.40
N LEU A 109 5.97 -3.58 8.15
CA LEU A 109 5.25 -4.72 7.62
C LEU A 109 6.16 -5.87 7.25
N LYS A 110 7.43 -5.58 7.06
CA LYS A 110 8.37 -6.61 6.71
C LYS A 110 8.46 -7.65 7.80
N ASP A 111 8.33 -7.23 9.04
CA ASP A 111 8.43 -8.14 10.15
C ASP A 111 7.09 -8.74 10.52
N ASP A 112 6.05 -8.43 9.77
CA ASP A 112 4.72 -8.92 10.08
C ASP A 112 4.43 -10.17 9.29
N LYS A 113 4.52 -11.30 9.94
CA LYS A 113 4.30 -12.58 9.29
C LYS A 113 2.89 -12.76 8.80
N SER A 114 1.94 -12.17 9.46
CA SER A 114 0.57 -12.30 9.03
C SER A 114 0.41 -11.67 7.68
N PHE A 115 1.03 -10.54 7.48
CA PHE A 115 0.92 -9.85 6.22
C PHE A 115 1.58 -10.70 5.14
N SER A 116 2.72 -11.25 5.43
CA SER A 116 3.43 -12.07 4.46
C SER A 116 2.61 -13.26 4.08
N SER A 117 1.99 -13.89 5.02
CA SER A 117 1.20 -15.05 4.75
C SER A 117 0.03 -14.72 3.86
N ILE A 118 -0.63 -13.65 4.15
CA ILE A 118 -1.75 -13.26 3.37
C ILE A 118 -1.30 -12.99 1.97
N TYR A 119 -0.18 -12.36 1.87
CA TYR A 119 0.34 -11.99 0.60
C TYR A 119 0.61 -13.23 -0.21
N ILE A 120 1.21 -14.20 0.35
CA ILE A 120 1.52 -15.41 -0.34
C ILE A 120 0.31 -16.16 -0.73
N SER A 121 -0.68 -16.15 0.08
CA SER A 121 -1.83 -16.95 -0.24
C SER A 121 -2.56 -16.46 -1.48
N THR A 122 -2.28 -15.31 -1.90
CA THR A 122 -3.03 -14.85 -3.04
C THR A 122 -2.33 -15.39 -4.19
N ASN A 123 -1.45 -16.03 -3.89
CA ASN A 123 -0.94 -16.79 -4.74
C ASN A 123 -0.42 -16.47 -5.89
N ASP A 124 -0.90 -16.60 -6.67
CA ASP A 124 -0.36 -16.35 -7.82
C ASP A 124 0.17 -15.06 -7.77
N ASP A 125 -0.57 -14.17 -7.34
CA ASP A 125 -0.15 -12.91 -7.27
C ASP A 125 0.79 -12.88 -6.28
N CYS A 126 0.61 -13.59 -5.34
CA CYS A 126 1.36 -13.41 -4.27
C CYS A 126 2.65 -13.90 -4.46
N LEU A 127 2.72 -14.68 -5.32
CA LEU A 127 3.95 -15.19 -5.51
C LEU A 127 4.81 -14.13 -5.58
N LEU A 128 4.25 -13.16 -5.95
CA LEU A 128 4.98 -12.13 -6.15
C LEU A 128 5.55 -11.67 -5.05
N TYR A 129 5.06 -11.76 -4.20
CA TYR A 129 5.52 -11.12 -3.19
C TYR A 129 6.38 -11.62 -2.54
N THR A 130 6.25 -12.39 -2.86
CA THR A 130 7.05 -13.13 -2.33
C THR A 130 8.19 -12.47 -2.43
N SER A 131 8.28 -11.93 -3.02
CA SER A 131 9.43 -11.28 -3.11
C SER A 131 9.71 -10.28 -2.28
#